data_b0bc5996653f6c301359f51fb53836f2
#
_entry.id   b0bc5996653f6c301359f51fb53836f2
#
_cell.length_a   1.000
_cell.length_b   1.000
_cell.length_c   1.000
_cell.angle_alpha   90.00
_cell.angle_beta   90.00
_cell.angle_gamma   90.00
#
_symmetry.space_group_name_H-M   'P 1'
#
loop_
_entity.id
_entity.type
_entity.pdbx_description
1 polymer ?
#
loop_
_entity_poly.entity_id
_entity_poly.type
_entity_poly.pdbx_seq_one_letter_code
_entity_poly.pdbx_strand_id
1 'polypeptide(L)'
;MKTSLLPAAAALLLAGTGCGSRSAAPAPEPIRLIVETDMGNDIDDALAFDLIYKAMDDGRVDLLAIGNHKLSPTATDYIDILNTWYGYPDIPLAQSPTPVLNDHAPDYTAAIIGAPCPSA
;
A
#
# COMPACT_ATOMS: atom_id res chain seq x y z
N MET A 1 65.86 53.41 17.14
CA MET A 1 65.89 51.97 16.84
C MET A 1 64.51 51.45 17.11
N LYS A 2 63.73 51.20 16.04
CA LYS A 2 62.35 50.64 16.13
C LYS A 2 62.35 49.27 15.46
N THR A 3 62.26 48.25 16.28
CA THR A 3 62.15 46.84 15.83
C THR A 3 60.69 46.54 15.55
N SER A 4 60.38 46.26 14.29
CA SER A 4 59.06 45.86 13.79
C SER A 4 58.96 44.34 13.90
N LEU A 5 57.98 43.85 14.65
CA LEU A 5 57.62 42.46 14.74
C LEU A 5 56.47 42.19 13.74
N LEU A 6 56.70 41.31 12.76
CA LEU A 6 55.71 40.79 11.83
C LEU A 6 54.96 39.63 12.51
N PRO A 7 53.62 39.55 12.42
CA PRO A 7 52.91 38.36 12.87
C PRO A 7 52.92 37.31 11.75
N ALA A 8 53.27 36.08 12.14
CA ALA A 8 53.15 34.91 11.29
C ALA A 8 51.67 34.51 11.11
N ALA A 9 51.23 34.52 9.88
CA ALA A 9 49.89 34.04 9.49
C ALA A 9 49.93 32.52 9.43
N ALA A 10 49.20 31.86 10.37
CA ALA A 10 48.98 30.43 10.34
C ALA A 10 47.83 30.12 9.34
N ALA A 11 48.18 29.50 8.22
CA ALA A 11 47.23 29.02 7.25
C ALA A 11 46.62 27.70 7.77
N LEU A 12 45.34 27.74 8.17
CA LEU A 12 44.57 26.56 8.58
C LEU A 12 44.02 25.89 7.30
N LEU A 13 44.63 24.76 6.90
CA LEU A 13 44.13 23.89 5.85
C LEU A 13 42.92 23.12 6.37
N LEU A 14 41.69 23.56 6.00
CA LEU A 14 40.49 22.76 6.12
C LEU A 14 40.53 21.64 5.08
N ALA A 15 40.86 20.42 5.51
CA ALA A 15 40.65 19.22 4.74
C ALA A 15 39.11 18.95 4.66
N GLY A 16 38.49 19.36 3.56
CA GLY A 16 37.12 19.03 3.27
C GLY A 16 36.98 17.52 3.04
N THR A 17 36.42 16.79 4.01
CA THR A 17 35.96 15.42 3.80
C THR A 17 34.78 15.46 2.87
N GLY A 18 35.02 15.21 1.59
CA GLY A 18 33.98 15.03 0.58
C GLY A 18 33.12 13.81 0.97
N CYS A 19 31.92 14.06 1.51
CA CYS A 19 30.87 13.06 1.58
C CYS A 19 30.51 12.70 0.14
N GLY A 20 31.04 11.59 -0.36
CA GLY A 20 30.64 11.02 -1.65
C GLY A 20 29.16 10.70 -1.57
N SER A 21 28.31 11.48 -2.27
CA SER A 21 26.92 11.15 -2.47
C SER A 21 26.84 9.79 -3.16
N ARG A 22 26.56 8.74 -2.41
CA ARG A 22 26.14 7.47 -2.99
C ARG A 22 24.86 7.77 -3.75
N SER A 23 24.93 7.78 -5.08
CA SER A 23 23.71 7.71 -5.89
C SER A 23 22.92 6.48 -5.45
N ALA A 24 21.78 6.69 -4.83
CA ALA A 24 20.88 5.58 -4.51
C ALA A 24 20.52 4.91 -5.83
N ALA A 25 20.58 3.57 -5.86
CA ALA A 25 20.06 2.83 -6.99
C ALA A 25 18.57 3.22 -7.19
N PRO A 26 18.09 3.31 -8.43
CA PRO A 26 16.67 3.56 -8.67
C PRO A 26 15.84 2.52 -7.91
N ALA A 27 14.73 2.98 -7.30
CA ALA A 27 13.78 2.08 -6.66
C ALA A 27 13.28 1.05 -7.70
N PRO A 28 13.08 -0.21 -7.31
CA PRO A 28 12.52 -1.20 -8.21
C PRO A 28 11.13 -0.75 -8.67
N GLU A 29 10.77 -1.06 -9.91
CA GLU A 29 9.43 -0.85 -10.45
C GLU A 29 8.40 -1.64 -9.63
N PRO A 30 7.22 -1.06 -9.33
CA PRO A 30 6.15 -1.77 -8.62
C PRO A 30 5.69 -3.01 -9.40
N ILE A 31 5.34 -4.06 -8.69
CA ILE A 31 4.72 -5.25 -9.28
C ILE A 31 3.30 -4.90 -9.69
N ARG A 32 2.97 -5.02 -10.97
CA ARG A 32 1.60 -4.84 -11.48
C ARG A 32 0.78 -6.08 -11.17
N LEU A 33 -0.31 -5.90 -10.41
CA LEU A 33 -1.11 -6.99 -9.85
C LEU A 33 -2.57 -6.88 -10.28
N ILE A 34 -3.18 -8.01 -10.61
CA ILE A 34 -4.63 -8.21 -10.66
C ILE A 34 -4.95 -9.30 -9.65
N VAL A 35 -5.95 -9.08 -8.82
CA VAL A 35 -6.37 -10.02 -7.78
C VAL A 35 -7.71 -10.62 -8.13
N GLU A 36 -7.83 -11.94 -7.97
CA GLU A 36 -9.09 -12.67 -7.97
C GLU A 36 -9.34 -13.16 -6.54
N THR A 37 -10.58 -13.04 -6.07
CA THR A 37 -10.98 -13.35 -4.69
C THR A 37 -12.37 -13.98 -4.65
N ASP A 38 -12.66 -14.77 -3.63
CA ASP A 38 -14.01 -15.23 -3.24
C ASP A 38 -14.42 -14.65 -1.87
N MET A 39 -14.10 -13.39 -1.66
CA MET A 39 -14.29 -12.63 -0.43
C MET A 39 -15.58 -12.95 0.30
N GLY A 40 -15.48 -13.28 1.60
CA GLY A 40 -16.62 -13.38 2.48
C GLY A 40 -16.82 -14.74 3.18
N ASN A 41 -16.05 -15.77 2.85
CA ASN A 41 -16.14 -17.08 3.52
C ASN A 41 -15.33 -17.09 4.82
N ASP A 42 -14.05 -16.97 4.70
CA ASP A 42 -13.06 -16.85 5.74
C ASP A 42 -12.33 -15.51 5.64
N ILE A 43 -11.57 -15.19 6.66
CA ILE A 43 -10.99 -13.84 6.82
C ILE A 43 -9.70 -13.63 6.02
N ASP A 44 -9.16 -14.68 5.43
CA ASP A 44 -7.83 -14.67 4.78
C ASP A 44 -7.78 -13.74 3.57
N ASP A 45 -8.84 -13.65 2.76
CA ASP A 45 -8.94 -12.67 1.68
C ASP A 45 -8.81 -11.24 2.20
N ALA A 46 -9.55 -10.89 3.26
CA ALA A 46 -9.47 -9.55 3.83
C ALA A 46 -8.08 -9.23 4.37
N LEU A 47 -7.41 -10.21 4.99
CA LEU A 47 -6.03 -10.06 5.45
C LEU A 47 -5.04 -9.95 4.28
N ALA A 48 -5.28 -10.66 3.18
CA ALA A 48 -4.46 -10.54 1.97
C ALA A 48 -4.59 -9.13 1.37
N PHE A 49 -5.78 -8.56 1.31
CA PHE A 49 -6.00 -7.19 0.85
C PHE A 49 -5.30 -6.16 1.74
N ASP A 50 -5.32 -6.32 3.07
CA ASP A 50 -4.58 -5.46 4.00
C ASP A 50 -3.07 -5.42 3.65
N LEU A 51 -2.48 -6.58 3.38
CA LEU A 51 -1.08 -6.69 2.97
C LEU A 51 -0.82 -6.06 1.59
N ILE A 52 -1.77 -6.18 0.65
CA ILE A 52 -1.67 -5.58 -0.69
C ILE A 52 -1.70 -4.06 -0.59
N TYR A 53 -2.67 -3.47 0.14
CA TYR A 53 -2.74 -2.02 0.32
C TYR A 53 -1.48 -1.49 1.00
N LYS A 54 -0.96 -2.20 2.00
CA LYS A 54 0.31 -1.83 2.62
C LYS A 54 1.48 -1.86 1.64
N ALA A 55 1.51 -2.84 0.74
CA ALA A 55 2.52 -2.92 -0.31
C ALA A 55 2.36 -1.81 -1.37
N MET A 56 1.13 -1.34 -1.63
CA MET A 56 0.85 -0.18 -2.47
C MET A 56 1.36 1.11 -1.82
N ASP A 57 1.10 1.33 -0.52
CA ASP A 57 1.62 2.46 0.24
C ASP A 57 3.15 2.51 0.22
N ASP A 58 3.80 1.34 0.26
CA ASP A 58 5.26 1.21 0.18
C ASP A 58 5.79 1.37 -1.27
N GLY A 59 4.94 1.57 -2.27
CA GLY A 59 5.30 1.68 -3.69
C GLY A 59 5.83 0.38 -4.30
N ARG A 60 5.50 -0.77 -3.72
CA ARG A 60 5.95 -2.10 -4.18
C ARG A 60 4.96 -2.80 -5.09
N VAL A 61 3.69 -2.41 -5.05
CA VAL A 61 2.59 -2.99 -5.82
C VAL A 61 1.79 -1.88 -6.49
N ASP A 62 1.37 -2.12 -7.72
CA ASP A 62 0.39 -1.36 -8.49
C ASP A 62 -0.80 -2.27 -8.75
N LEU A 63 -1.87 -2.16 -7.93
CA LEU A 63 -3.07 -2.97 -8.03
C LEU A 63 -3.98 -2.42 -9.13
N LEU A 64 -4.03 -3.13 -10.25
CA LEU A 64 -4.68 -2.70 -11.47
C LEU A 64 -6.18 -2.97 -11.49
N ALA A 65 -6.63 -4.06 -10.89
CA ALA A 65 -8.02 -4.48 -10.83
C ALA A 65 -8.23 -5.59 -9.80
N ILE A 66 -9.47 -5.73 -9.38
CA ILE A 66 -9.93 -6.80 -8.49
C ILE A 66 -11.12 -7.51 -9.15
N GLY A 67 -11.08 -8.83 -9.22
CA GLY A 67 -12.18 -9.70 -9.64
C GLY A 67 -12.75 -10.43 -8.43
N ASN A 68 -14.07 -10.36 -8.23
CA ASN A 68 -14.76 -11.20 -7.25
C ASN A 68 -15.55 -12.29 -7.97
N HIS A 69 -15.30 -13.55 -7.65
CA HIS A 69 -16.01 -14.68 -8.24
C HIS A 69 -16.93 -15.41 -7.23
N LYS A 70 -17.07 -14.90 -6.02
CA LYS A 70 -18.08 -15.39 -5.09
C LYS A 70 -19.47 -14.88 -5.45
N LEU A 71 -20.47 -15.76 -5.38
CA LEU A 71 -21.88 -15.37 -5.48
C LEU A 71 -22.34 -14.80 -4.14
N SER A 72 -22.06 -13.54 -3.91
CA SER A 72 -22.54 -12.80 -2.74
C SER A 72 -22.95 -11.41 -3.16
N PRO A 73 -24.13 -10.92 -2.79
CA PRO A 73 -24.57 -9.57 -3.12
C PRO A 73 -23.76 -8.49 -2.39
N THR A 74 -23.05 -8.85 -1.35
CA THR A 74 -22.35 -7.90 -0.47
C THR A 74 -20.82 -8.00 -0.56
N ALA A 75 -20.27 -9.06 -1.15
CA ALA A 75 -18.83 -9.22 -1.22
C ALA A 75 -18.14 -8.12 -2.04
N THR A 76 -18.70 -7.76 -3.19
CA THR A 76 -18.19 -6.68 -4.03
C THR A 76 -18.29 -5.32 -3.34
N ASP A 77 -19.41 -5.04 -2.67
CA ASP A 77 -19.61 -3.81 -1.89
C ASP A 77 -18.61 -3.74 -0.72
N TYR A 78 -18.31 -4.87 -0.10
CA TYR A 78 -17.32 -4.92 0.97
C TYR A 78 -15.90 -4.63 0.48
N ILE A 79 -15.52 -5.15 -0.70
CA ILE A 79 -14.24 -4.84 -1.33
C ILE A 79 -14.15 -3.34 -1.68
N ASP A 80 -15.23 -2.73 -2.17
CA ASP A 80 -15.31 -1.30 -2.48
C ASP A 80 -15.12 -0.45 -1.22
N ILE A 81 -15.72 -0.88 -0.09
CA ILE A 81 -15.50 -0.26 1.22
C ILE A 81 -14.03 -0.35 1.62
N LEU A 82 -13.38 -1.50 1.45
CA LEU A 82 -11.96 -1.65 1.74
C LEU A 82 -11.11 -0.72 0.86
N ASN A 83 -11.33 -0.71 -0.45
CA ASN A 83 -10.64 0.19 -1.37
C ASN A 83 -10.74 1.65 -0.90
N THR A 84 -11.96 2.08 -0.56
CA THR A 84 -12.22 3.44 -0.07
C THR A 84 -11.52 3.72 1.25
N TRP A 85 -11.59 2.78 2.19
CA TRP A 85 -10.97 2.90 3.52
C TRP A 85 -9.45 3.06 3.45
N TYR A 86 -8.80 2.30 2.57
CA TYR A 86 -7.36 2.36 2.35
C TYR A 86 -6.91 3.50 1.42
N GLY A 87 -7.85 4.31 0.87
CA GLY A 87 -7.56 5.49 0.06
C GLY A 87 -7.40 5.21 -1.44
N TYR A 88 -7.89 4.07 -1.92
CA TYR A 88 -7.82 3.63 -3.31
C TYR A 88 -9.21 3.39 -3.96
N PRO A 89 -10.14 4.35 -3.89
CA PRO A 89 -11.53 4.15 -4.34
C PRO A 89 -11.67 3.90 -5.85
N ASP A 90 -10.65 4.24 -6.63
CA ASP A 90 -10.71 4.18 -8.09
C ASP A 90 -10.20 2.85 -8.66
N ILE A 91 -9.81 1.86 -7.83
CA ILE A 91 -9.39 0.55 -8.31
C ILE A 91 -10.58 -0.15 -8.99
N PRO A 92 -10.45 -0.55 -10.27
CA PRO A 92 -11.49 -1.26 -10.98
C PRO A 92 -11.88 -2.56 -10.27
N LEU A 93 -13.19 -2.73 -10.05
CA LEU A 93 -13.77 -3.88 -9.36
C LEU A 93 -14.80 -4.55 -10.26
N ALA A 94 -14.69 -5.87 -10.41
CA ALA A 94 -15.55 -6.65 -11.25
C ALA A 94 -16.13 -7.85 -10.49
N GLN A 95 -17.40 -8.16 -10.79
CA GLN A 95 -18.08 -9.38 -10.36
C GLN A 95 -18.09 -10.39 -11.50
N SER A 96 -17.68 -11.62 -11.24
CA SER A 96 -17.76 -12.70 -12.22
C SER A 96 -19.21 -12.95 -12.63
N PRO A 97 -19.51 -13.07 -13.93
CA PRO A 97 -20.87 -13.42 -14.40
C PRO A 97 -21.25 -14.87 -14.09
N THR A 98 -20.28 -15.73 -13.85
CA THR A 98 -20.45 -17.14 -13.47
C THR A 98 -19.69 -17.43 -12.19
N PRO A 99 -20.14 -16.89 -11.05
CA PRO A 99 -19.41 -17.03 -9.78
C PRO A 99 -19.41 -18.48 -9.32
N VAL A 100 -18.34 -18.86 -8.64
CA VAL A 100 -18.28 -20.13 -7.96
C VAL A 100 -19.19 -20.07 -6.74
N LEU A 101 -20.14 -21.02 -6.66
CA LEU A 101 -21.02 -21.16 -5.52
C LEU A 101 -20.25 -21.83 -4.39
N ASN A 102 -20.16 -21.15 -3.27
CA ASN A 102 -19.72 -21.73 -2.02
C ASN A 102 -20.86 -21.63 -1.01
N ASP A 103 -21.82 -22.55 -1.15
CA ASP A 103 -23.11 -22.50 -0.45
C ASP A 103 -23.01 -22.83 1.05
N HIS A 104 -21.83 -23.21 1.54
CA HIS A 104 -21.70 -23.81 2.87
C HIS A 104 -20.98 -22.94 3.90
N ALA A 105 -20.45 -21.80 3.49
CA ALA A 105 -19.73 -20.92 4.40
C ALA A 105 -20.56 -19.70 4.78
N PRO A 106 -20.51 -19.24 6.03
CA PRO A 106 -21.12 -18.00 6.44
C PRO A 106 -20.52 -16.84 5.66
N ASP A 107 -21.37 -15.93 5.20
CA ASP A 107 -20.93 -14.71 4.51
C ASP A 107 -20.76 -13.57 5.52
N TYR A 108 -19.53 -13.34 5.96
CA TYR A 108 -19.25 -12.27 6.92
C TYR A 108 -19.45 -10.88 6.32
N THR A 109 -19.32 -10.72 4.98
CA THR A 109 -19.51 -9.42 4.33
C THR A 109 -20.96 -8.93 4.48
N ALA A 110 -21.93 -9.83 4.39
CA ALA A 110 -23.32 -9.52 4.64
C ALA A 110 -23.55 -9.04 6.08
N ALA A 111 -22.90 -9.69 7.05
CA ALA A 111 -23.00 -9.30 8.46
C ALA A 111 -22.39 -7.91 8.72
N ILE A 112 -21.26 -7.58 8.07
CA ILE A 112 -20.60 -6.28 8.25
C ILE A 112 -21.40 -5.16 7.59
N ILE A 113 -21.83 -5.33 6.33
CA ILE A 113 -22.59 -4.32 5.59
C ILE A 113 -23.96 -4.07 6.23
N GLY A 114 -24.60 -5.11 6.76
CA GLY A 114 -25.87 -4.99 7.49
C GLY A 114 -25.75 -4.50 8.93
N ALA A 115 -24.55 -4.41 9.47
CA ALA A 115 -24.35 -3.98 10.85
C ALA A 115 -24.65 -2.48 11.01
N PRO A 116 -25.38 -2.06 12.07
CA PRO A 116 -25.54 -0.64 12.36
C PRO A 116 -24.16 -0.03 12.68
N CYS A 117 -23.89 1.13 12.12
CA CYS A 117 -22.66 1.87 12.44
C CYS A 117 -22.63 2.16 13.94
N PRO A 118 -21.56 1.82 14.69
CA PRO A 118 -21.45 2.20 16.08
C PRO A 118 -21.59 3.71 16.18
N SER A 119 -22.57 4.18 16.97
CA SER A 119 -22.68 5.61 17.26
C SER A 119 -21.41 6.07 17.98
N ALA A 120 -20.73 7.07 17.42
CA ALA A 120 -19.58 7.73 18.04
C ALA A 120 -19.98 8.42 19.36
#